data_a09cbd58d3674617d5447cd0456e0584
#
_entry.id   a09cbd58d3674617d5447cd0456e0584
#
_cell.length_a   1.000
_cell.length_b   1.000
_cell.length_c   1.000
_cell.angle_alpha   90.00
_cell.angle_beta   90.00
_cell.angle_gamma   90.00
#
_symmetry.space_group_name_H-M   'P 1'
#
loop_
_entity.id
_entity.type
_entity.pdbx_description
1 polymer ?
#
loop_
_entity_poly.entity_id
_entity_poly.type
_entity_poly.pdbx_seq_one_letter_code
_entity_poly.pdbx_strand_id
1 'polypeptide(L)'
;SGGVVCSAACFNPTIDPYFRNDDGSIDYTTTNGYWNYGSGRGEDFTPNTLLGAGPLSQLYDRDNTARAKRFIGNAQIDYKVHGFEALRFNLNLGLDVSSAKTYDGVNPGSFQAYTDTEARGWRQYSWTTNFRRNQLLEFYANFNKEWGIHHLDVMAGYSWQHFYSSDHSVSYFNETHEQKGEDSRYRFNRQENYVLSFYGR
;
A
#
# COMPACT_ATOMS: atom_id res chain seq x y z
N SER A 1 -10.67 -13.48 -1.03
CA SER A 1 -11.68 -12.95 -0.09
C SER A 1 -12.52 -11.92 -0.83
N GLY A 2 -13.75 -12.28 -1.15
CA GLY A 2 -14.72 -11.36 -1.71
C GLY A 2 -15.03 -10.28 -0.65
N GLY A 3 -14.90 -9.01 -1.00
CA GLY A 3 -15.19 -7.90 -0.08
C GLY A 3 -16.66 -7.89 0.39
N VAL A 4 -17.05 -6.82 1.09
CA VAL A 4 -18.39 -6.62 1.68
C VAL A 4 -19.53 -6.97 0.72
N VAL A 5 -19.40 -6.65 -0.57
CA VAL A 5 -20.42 -6.94 -1.60
C VAL A 5 -20.63 -8.46 -1.78
N CYS A 6 -19.56 -9.23 -1.83
CA CYS A 6 -19.64 -10.69 -1.95
C CYS A 6 -20.23 -11.31 -0.67
N SER A 7 -19.80 -10.82 0.51
CA SER A 7 -20.35 -11.24 1.79
C SER A 7 -21.86 -10.95 1.90
N ALA A 8 -22.30 -9.78 1.42
CA ALA A 8 -23.70 -9.42 1.40
C ALA A 8 -24.52 -10.27 0.41
N ALA A 9 -23.97 -10.55 -0.78
CA ALA A 9 -24.64 -11.37 -1.79
C ALA A 9 -24.80 -12.85 -1.36
N CYS A 10 -23.85 -13.35 -0.56
CA CYS A 10 -23.87 -14.71 -0.03
C CYS A 10 -24.57 -14.82 1.35
N PHE A 11 -24.98 -13.71 1.92
CA PHE A 11 -25.67 -13.70 3.22
C PHE A 11 -27.06 -14.27 3.09
N ASN A 12 -27.46 -15.13 4.04
CA ASN A 12 -28.80 -15.73 4.04
C ASN A 12 -29.84 -14.63 4.33
N PRO A 13 -30.78 -14.34 3.40
CA PRO A 13 -31.74 -13.26 3.55
C PRO A 13 -32.78 -13.50 4.67
N THR A 14 -32.87 -14.71 5.20
CA THR A 14 -33.78 -15.05 6.30
C THR A 14 -33.17 -14.80 7.68
N ILE A 15 -31.87 -14.52 7.77
CA ILE A 15 -31.21 -14.22 9.04
C ILE A 15 -31.23 -12.72 9.28
N ASP A 16 -31.63 -12.31 10.50
CA ASP A 16 -31.51 -10.90 10.91
C ASP A 16 -30.00 -10.50 10.88
N PRO A 17 -29.63 -9.41 10.24
CA PRO A 17 -28.25 -8.94 10.21
C PRO A 17 -27.72 -8.44 11.56
N TYR A 18 -28.56 -8.42 12.60
CA TYR A 18 -28.19 -8.04 13.95
C TYR A 18 -28.44 -9.20 14.92
N PHE A 19 -27.59 -9.32 15.94
CA PHE A 19 -27.91 -10.12 17.11
C PHE A 19 -28.99 -9.42 17.92
N ARG A 20 -30.03 -10.17 18.30
CA ARG A 20 -31.14 -9.64 19.13
C ARG A 20 -31.25 -10.38 20.43
N ASN A 21 -31.69 -9.63 21.46
CA ASN A 21 -32.14 -10.14 22.73
C ASN A 21 -33.58 -10.68 22.63
N ASP A 22 -34.03 -11.36 23.65
CA ASP A 22 -35.39 -11.91 23.72
C ASP A 22 -36.49 -10.84 23.70
N ASP A 23 -36.17 -9.61 24.11
CA ASP A 23 -37.04 -8.43 24.06
C ASP A 23 -37.05 -7.73 22.67
N GLY A 24 -36.28 -8.23 21.71
CA GLY A 24 -36.14 -7.68 20.34
C GLY A 24 -35.13 -6.56 20.19
N SER A 25 -34.50 -6.10 21.28
CA SER A 25 -33.43 -5.11 21.23
C SER A 25 -32.14 -5.70 20.60
N ILE A 26 -31.26 -4.83 20.10
CA ILE A 26 -29.96 -5.27 19.57
C ILE A 26 -29.02 -5.63 20.72
N ASP A 27 -28.43 -6.80 20.66
CA ASP A 27 -27.39 -7.27 21.60
C ASP A 27 -26.02 -6.73 21.23
N TYR A 28 -25.67 -5.56 21.70
CA TYR A 28 -24.37 -4.93 21.46
C TYR A 28 -23.20 -5.63 22.17
N THR A 29 -23.46 -6.58 23.07
CA THR A 29 -22.38 -7.32 23.75
C THR A 29 -21.78 -8.41 22.87
N THR A 30 -22.55 -8.87 21.89
CA THR A 30 -22.08 -9.87 20.91
C THR A 30 -21.71 -9.20 19.60
N THR A 31 -20.43 -9.24 19.26
CA THR A 31 -19.86 -8.71 18.00
C THR A 31 -20.40 -7.33 17.57
N ASN A 32 -20.44 -6.39 18.54
CA ASN A 32 -20.97 -5.03 18.36
C ASN A 32 -22.42 -4.97 17.84
N GLY A 33 -23.20 -6.02 18.09
CA GLY A 33 -24.58 -6.12 17.64
C GLY A 33 -24.77 -6.65 16.21
N TYR A 34 -23.71 -6.82 15.45
CA TYR A 34 -23.80 -7.35 14.09
C TYR A 34 -23.77 -8.88 14.10
N TRP A 35 -24.72 -9.48 13.35
CA TRP A 35 -24.76 -10.93 13.22
C TRP A 35 -23.50 -11.45 12.48
N ASN A 36 -22.89 -12.48 13.06
CA ASN A 36 -21.70 -13.13 12.53
C ASN A 36 -21.79 -14.65 12.67
N TYR A 37 -21.08 -15.36 11.80
CA TYR A 37 -20.99 -16.82 11.87
C TYR A 37 -20.14 -17.24 13.07
N GLY A 38 -20.74 -17.94 14.03
CA GLY A 38 -20.06 -18.39 15.24
C GLY A 38 -21.03 -19.07 16.22
N SER A 39 -20.54 -19.33 17.41
CA SER A 39 -21.31 -19.90 18.53
C SER A 39 -21.04 -19.11 19.80
N GLY A 40 -22.00 -19.15 20.74
CA GLY A 40 -21.96 -18.36 21.97
C GLY A 40 -22.44 -16.93 21.78
N ARG A 41 -22.42 -16.16 22.88
CA ARG A 41 -22.78 -14.74 22.92
C ARG A 41 -21.88 -13.97 23.86
N GLY A 42 -21.81 -12.64 23.69
CA GLY A 42 -20.98 -11.77 24.51
C GLY A 42 -19.50 -12.14 24.41
N GLU A 43 -18.83 -12.17 25.54
CA GLU A 43 -17.41 -12.51 25.66
C GLU A 43 -17.09 -13.97 25.28
N ASP A 44 -18.08 -14.87 25.38
CA ASP A 44 -17.95 -16.27 25.03
C ASP A 44 -18.14 -16.55 23.52
N PHE A 45 -18.41 -15.51 22.73
CA PHE A 45 -18.59 -15.67 21.29
C PHE A 45 -17.34 -16.27 20.64
N THR A 46 -17.52 -17.38 19.95
CA THR A 46 -16.45 -18.06 19.21
C THR A 46 -16.72 -17.99 17.71
N PRO A 47 -15.91 -17.23 16.95
CA PRO A 47 -16.13 -17.03 15.53
C PRO A 47 -15.87 -18.31 14.73
N ASN A 48 -16.67 -18.55 13.70
CA ASN A 48 -16.39 -19.54 12.69
C ASN A 48 -15.50 -18.92 11.61
N THR A 49 -14.19 -19.14 11.72
CA THR A 49 -13.19 -18.55 10.82
C THR A 49 -13.27 -19.05 9.38
N LEU A 50 -13.99 -20.15 9.13
CA LEU A 50 -14.17 -20.70 7.78
C LEU A 50 -15.18 -19.90 6.96
N LEU A 51 -16.16 -19.28 7.60
CA LEU A 51 -17.24 -18.54 6.94
C LEU A 51 -17.00 -17.03 6.88
N GLY A 52 -16.07 -16.52 7.68
CA GLY A 52 -15.73 -15.10 7.74
C GLY A 52 -16.76 -14.25 8.47
N ALA A 53 -16.54 -12.94 8.48
CA ALA A 53 -17.42 -11.98 9.15
C ALA A 53 -18.69 -11.71 8.33
N GLY A 54 -19.78 -11.39 9.03
CA GLY A 54 -21.01 -10.90 8.43
C GLY A 54 -20.82 -9.58 7.68
N PRO A 55 -21.71 -9.24 6.72
CA PRO A 55 -21.55 -8.07 5.87
C PRO A 55 -21.53 -6.74 6.64
N LEU A 56 -22.35 -6.59 7.67
CA LEU A 56 -22.39 -5.38 8.50
C LEU A 56 -21.14 -5.22 9.35
N SER A 57 -20.65 -6.30 9.95
CA SER A 57 -19.39 -6.28 10.70
C SER A 57 -18.20 -5.92 9.79
N GLN A 58 -18.16 -6.43 8.56
CA GLN A 58 -17.13 -6.04 7.59
C GLN A 58 -17.19 -4.56 7.22
N LEU A 59 -18.38 -3.96 7.23
CA LEU A 59 -18.60 -2.56 6.83
C LEU A 59 -18.30 -1.57 7.96
N TYR A 60 -18.76 -1.89 9.17
CA TYR A 60 -18.77 -0.94 10.29
C TYR A 60 -17.69 -1.20 11.36
N ASP A 61 -17.18 -2.42 11.45
CA ASP A 61 -16.13 -2.78 12.41
C ASP A 61 -14.71 -2.56 11.89
N ARG A 62 -14.55 -2.14 10.64
CA ARG A 62 -13.25 -1.83 10.06
C ARG A 62 -13.13 -0.35 9.72
N ASP A 63 -12.04 0.24 10.16
CA ASP A 63 -11.66 1.61 9.82
C ASP A 63 -10.35 1.58 9.01
N ASN A 64 -10.49 1.73 7.69
CA ASN A 64 -9.37 1.70 6.77
C ASN A 64 -9.21 3.05 6.11
N THR A 65 -8.09 3.71 6.36
CA THR A 65 -7.75 4.96 5.69
C THR A 65 -6.39 4.88 5.01
N ALA A 66 -6.31 5.44 3.82
CA ALA A 66 -5.06 5.53 3.08
C ALA A 66 -4.84 6.97 2.61
N ARG A 67 -3.63 7.46 2.79
CA ARG A 67 -3.19 8.76 2.27
C ARG A 67 -1.94 8.56 1.43
N ALA A 68 -2.01 8.91 0.15
CA ALA A 68 -0.88 8.86 -0.76
C ALA A 68 -0.50 10.27 -1.21
N LYS A 69 0.81 10.53 -1.26
CA LYS A 69 1.41 11.73 -1.82
C LYS A 69 2.41 11.29 -2.86
N ARG A 70 2.39 11.92 -4.03
CA ARG A 70 3.34 11.63 -5.11
C ARG A 70 3.81 12.93 -5.72
N PHE A 71 5.10 13.01 -5.97
CA PHE A 71 5.73 14.07 -6.73
C PHE A 71 6.44 13.44 -7.93
N ILE A 72 6.14 13.97 -9.12
CA ILE A 72 6.81 13.59 -10.35
C ILE A 72 7.39 14.86 -10.95
N GLY A 73 8.68 14.83 -11.24
CA GLY A 73 9.38 15.93 -11.88
C GLY A 73 10.30 15.42 -12.98
N ASN A 74 10.39 16.17 -14.07
CA ASN A 74 11.33 15.95 -15.15
C ASN A 74 11.94 17.28 -15.56
N ALA A 75 13.26 17.27 -15.80
CA ALA A 75 13.99 18.41 -16.34
C ALA A 75 14.85 17.92 -17.49
N GLN A 76 14.73 18.60 -18.63
CA GLN A 76 15.52 18.30 -19.82
C GLN A 76 16.30 19.54 -20.24
N ILE A 77 17.59 19.34 -20.50
CA ILE A 77 18.52 20.36 -20.99
C ILE A 77 19.08 19.87 -22.32
N ASP A 78 18.89 20.66 -23.35
CA ASP A 78 19.51 20.43 -24.66
C ASP A 78 20.47 21.60 -24.93
N TYR A 79 21.74 21.29 -25.14
CA TYR A 79 22.79 22.27 -25.35
C TYR A 79 23.53 22.00 -26.65
N LYS A 80 23.42 22.91 -27.59
CA LYS A 80 24.17 22.93 -28.83
C LYS A 80 25.44 23.75 -28.62
N VAL A 81 26.60 23.17 -28.89
CA VAL A 81 27.91 23.80 -28.62
C VAL A 81 28.07 25.02 -29.53
N HIS A 82 28.22 26.18 -28.89
CA HIS A 82 28.45 27.43 -29.64
C HIS A 82 29.79 27.40 -30.40
N GLY A 83 29.76 27.69 -31.69
CA GLY A 83 30.93 27.62 -32.57
C GLY A 83 31.29 26.23 -33.07
N PHE A 84 30.64 25.18 -32.55
CA PHE A 84 30.78 23.81 -33.01
C PHE A 84 29.42 23.11 -33.07
N GLU A 85 28.60 23.60 -33.96
CA GLU A 85 27.17 23.23 -34.01
C GLU A 85 26.89 21.77 -34.36
N ALA A 86 27.92 21.04 -34.84
CA ALA A 86 27.84 19.60 -35.08
C ALA A 86 27.65 18.78 -33.80
N LEU A 87 28.03 19.34 -32.64
CA LEU A 87 27.96 18.66 -31.33
C LEU A 87 26.82 19.20 -30.48
N ARG A 88 26.00 18.28 -30.00
CA ARG A 88 24.85 18.57 -29.13
C ARG A 88 24.90 17.66 -27.91
N PHE A 89 24.68 18.20 -26.75
CA PHE A 89 24.51 17.48 -25.49
C PHE A 89 23.06 17.50 -25.04
N ASN A 90 22.57 16.38 -24.55
CA ASN A 90 21.26 16.28 -23.95
C ASN A 90 21.38 15.66 -22.56
N LEU A 91 20.77 16.30 -21.58
CA LEU A 91 20.67 15.83 -20.21
C LEU A 91 19.20 15.74 -19.83
N ASN A 92 18.78 14.55 -19.42
CA ASN A 92 17.42 14.31 -18.93
C ASN A 92 17.52 13.84 -17.47
N LEU A 93 16.79 14.52 -16.59
CA LEU A 93 16.72 14.24 -15.17
C LEU A 93 15.25 13.94 -14.82
N GLY A 94 15.01 12.77 -14.25
CA GLY A 94 13.70 12.33 -13.80
C GLY A 94 13.68 12.04 -12.30
N LEU A 95 12.62 12.45 -11.62
CA LEU A 95 12.38 12.16 -10.21
C LEU A 95 10.91 11.78 -10.01
N ASP A 96 10.68 10.62 -9.42
CA ASP A 96 9.37 10.15 -8.99
C ASP A 96 9.46 9.72 -7.52
N VAL A 97 8.83 10.47 -6.64
CA VAL A 97 8.81 10.19 -5.20
C VAL A 97 7.37 10.01 -4.77
N SER A 98 7.08 8.89 -4.13
CA SER A 98 5.78 8.62 -3.55
C SER A 98 5.89 8.16 -2.11
N SER A 99 4.94 8.60 -1.28
CA SER A 99 4.79 8.17 0.09
C SER A 99 3.31 7.90 0.35
N ALA A 100 3.02 6.70 0.83
CA ALA A 100 1.67 6.31 1.23
C ALA A 100 1.68 5.88 2.70
N LYS A 101 0.68 6.35 3.44
CA LYS A 101 0.39 5.89 4.80
C LYS A 101 -0.99 5.26 4.81
N THR A 102 -1.05 4.02 5.26
CA THR A 102 -2.29 3.27 5.41
C THR A 102 -2.51 2.97 6.89
N TYR A 103 -3.70 3.22 7.34
CA TYR A 103 -4.21 2.79 8.63
C TYR A 103 -5.25 1.70 8.38
N ASP A 104 -5.13 0.59 9.07
CA ASP A 104 -6.11 -0.51 9.10
C ASP A 104 -6.45 -0.79 10.55
N GLY A 105 -7.69 -0.50 10.93
CA GLY A 105 -8.20 -0.64 12.28
C GLY A 105 -9.38 -1.61 12.33
N VAL A 106 -9.44 -2.37 13.40
CA VAL A 106 -10.55 -3.28 13.74
C VAL A 106 -11.07 -2.86 15.12
N ASN A 107 -12.38 -2.63 15.22
CA ASN A 107 -13.02 -2.23 16.47
C ASN A 107 -12.97 -3.35 17.53
N PRO A 108 -12.83 -3.01 18.81
CA PRO A 108 -12.94 -3.99 19.88
C PRO A 108 -14.32 -4.66 19.86
N GLY A 109 -14.39 -5.91 20.29
CA GLY A 109 -15.63 -6.67 20.29
C GLY A 109 -16.16 -7.12 18.93
N SER A 110 -15.45 -6.79 17.81
CA SER A 110 -15.85 -7.23 16.48
C SER A 110 -15.55 -8.70 16.23
N PHE A 111 -16.20 -9.30 15.24
CA PHE A 111 -15.89 -10.67 14.79
C PHE A 111 -14.39 -10.89 14.59
N GLN A 112 -13.72 -9.94 13.97
CA GLN A 112 -12.30 -10.03 13.65
C GLN A 112 -11.41 -9.94 14.89
N ALA A 113 -11.83 -9.16 15.89
CA ALA A 113 -11.12 -9.08 17.17
C ALA A 113 -11.16 -10.41 17.94
N TYR A 114 -12.22 -11.20 17.77
CA TYR A 114 -12.32 -12.54 18.38
C TYR A 114 -11.55 -13.64 17.63
N THR A 115 -11.08 -13.39 16.41
CA THR A 115 -10.26 -14.39 15.67
C THR A 115 -8.83 -14.47 16.17
N ASP A 116 -8.34 -13.47 16.88
CA ASP A 116 -7.00 -13.50 17.49
C ASP A 116 -7.08 -14.20 18.87
N THR A 117 -6.24 -15.19 19.07
CA THR A 117 -6.23 -15.98 20.30
C THR A 117 -5.58 -15.27 21.48
N GLU A 118 -4.64 -14.36 21.22
CA GLU A 118 -3.90 -13.66 22.27
C GLU A 118 -4.56 -12.33 22.66
N ALA A 119 -5.17 -11.64 21.68
CA ALA A 119 -5.83 -10.34 21.85
C ALA A 119 -7.33 -10.43 21.63
N ARG A 120 -7.93 -11.53 22.11
CA ARG A 120 -9.34 -11.84 21.91
C ARG A 120 -10.26 -10.70 22.35
N GLY A 121 -11.07 -10.21 21.41
CA GLY A 121 -12.01 -9.13 21.65
C GLY A 121 -11.39 -7.73 21.72
N TRP A 122 -10.08 -7.61 21.67
CA TRP A 122 -9.39 -6.33 21.77
C TRP A 122 -9.32 -5.58 20.45
N ARG A 123 -9.19 -4.26 20.55
CA ARG A 123 -8.93 -3.42 19.38
C ARG A 123 -7.60 -3.80 18.73
N GLN A 124 -7.64 -3.93 17.40
CA GLN A 124 -6.44 -4.17 16.60
C GLN A 124 -6.30 -3.05 15.58
N TYR A 125 -5.08 -2.56 15.38
CA TYR A 125 -4.81 -1.60 14.33
C TYR A 125 -3.37 -1.68 13.85
N SER A 126 -3.16 -1.33 12.61
CA SER A 126 -1.84 -1.28 12.01
C SER A 126 -1.62 0.00 11.23
N TRP A 127 -0.39 0.46 11.24
CA TRP A 127 0.09 1.52 10.38
C TRP A 127 1.08 0.95 9.40
N THR A 128 0.86 1.19 8.12
CA THR A 128 1.81 0.85 7.08
C THR A 128 2.25 2.11 6.37
N THR A 129 3.55 2.32 6.28
CA THR A 129 4.15 3.41 5.53
C THR A 129 4.97 2.85 4.39
N ASN A 130 4.63 3.22 3.16
CA ASN A 130 5.34 2.83 1.95
C ASN A 130 6.00 4.07 1.39
N PHE A 131 7.30 4.02 1.14
CA PHE A 131 8.05 5.07 0.49
C PHE A 131 8.75 4.52 -0.74
N ARG A 132 8.59 5.20 -1.87
CA ARG A 132 9.26 4.85 -3.14
C ARG A 132 9.90 6.09 -3.73
N ARG A 133 11.10 5.91 -4.25
CA ARG A 133 11.84 6.95 -4.95
C ARG A 133 12.53 6.35 -6.17
N ASN A 134 12.19 6.86 -7.33
CA ASN A 134 12.81 6.51 -8.59
C ASN A 134 13.51 7.75 -9.13
N GLN A 135 14.77 7.60 -9.50
CA GLN A 135 15.61 8.64 -10.04
C GLN A 135 16.15 8.19 -11.38
N LEU A 136 16.13 9.08 -12.35
CA LEU A 136 16.65 8.87 -13.70
C LEU A 136 17.63 9.99 -14.02
N LEU A 137 18.78 9.62 -14.54
CA LEU A 137 19.72 10.52 -15.19
C LEU A 137 20.11 9.91 -16.53
N GLU A 138 19.85 10.62 -17.59
CA GLU A 138 20.30 10.26 -18.93
C GLU A 138 21.12 11.40 -19.49
N PHE A 139 22.26 11.06 -20.01
CA PHE A 139 23.13 12.01 -20.69
C PHE A 139 23.59 11.39 -22.01
N TYR A 140 23.46 12.12 -23.09
CA TYR A 140 24.01 11.72 -24.35
C TYR A 140 24.59 12.90 -25.14
N ALA A 141 25.63 12.57 -25.91
CA ALA A 141 26.26 13.43 -26.87
C ALA A 141 25.89 12.96 -28.27
N ASN A 142 25.48 13.87 -29.12
CA ASN A 142 25.20 13.62 -30.53
C ASN A 142 26.12 14.50 -31.37
N PHE A 143 26.87 13.86 -32.28
CA PHE A 143 27.70 14.52 -33.24
C PHE A 143 27.15 14.24 -34.64
N ASN A 144 26.76 15.31 -35.33
CA ASN A 144 26.21 15.23 -36.68
C ASN A 144 26.95 16.22 -37.56
N LYS A 145 27.61 15.71 -38.60
CA LYS A 145 28.37 16.54 -39.52
C LYS A 145 28.32 16.00 -40.94
N GLU A 146 28.21 16.93 -41.87
CA GLU A 146 28.26 16.66 -43.32
C GLU A 146 29.55 17.23 -43.93
N TRP A 147 30.16 16.45 -44.81
CA TRP A 147 31.34 16.84 -45.59
C TRP A 147 31.12 16.41 -47.06
N GLY A 148 30.69 17.32 -47.88
CA GLY A 148 30.41 17.04 -49.29
C GLY A 148 29.30 15.98 -49.41
N ILE A 149 29.66 14.79 -49.89
CA ILE A 149 28.73 13.65 -50.05
C ILE A 149 28.65 12.74 -48.80
N HIS A 150 29.47 13.01 -47.77
CA HIS A 150 29.54 12.18 -46.58
C HIS A 150 28.72 12.79 -45.45
N HIS A 151 27.89 12.00 -44.80
CA HIS A 151 27.15 12.32 -43.62
C HIS A 151 27.56 11.41 -42.49
N LEU A 152 27.97 11.99 -41.36
CA LEU A 152 28.32 11.27 -40.15
C LEU A 152 27.40 11.66 -39.02
N ASP A 153 26.69 10.70 -38.45
CA ASP A 153 25.87 10.82 -37.26
C ASP A 153 26.36 9.81 -36.23
N VAL A 154 26.86 10.29 -35.12
CA VAL A 154 27.38 9.46 -34.02
C VAL A 154 26.74 9.92 -32.72
N MET A 155 26.22 8.97 -31.96
CA MET A 155 25.65 9.21 -30.64
C MET A 155 26.34 8.31 -29.61
N ALA A 156 26.69 8.86 -28.46
CA ALA A 156 27.10 8.11 -27.29
C ALA A 156 26.34 8.60 -26.07
N GLY A 157 25.89 7.68 -25.25
CA GLY A 157 25.06 8.00 -24.12
C GLY A 157 25.28 7.11 -22.90
N TYR A 158 24.87 7.63 -21.78
CA TYR A 158 24.90 7.03 -20.46
C TYR A 158 23.54 7.22 -19.81
N SER A 159 22.99 6.16 -19.22
CA SER A 159 21.78 6.22 -18.41
C SER A 159 22.05 5.59 -17.04
N TRP A 160 21.62 6.27 -16.00
CA TRP A 160 21.62 5.81 -14.63
C TRP A 160 20.20 5.88 -14.07
N GLN A 161 19.77 4.76 -13.49
CA GLN A 161 18.48 4.68 -12.81
C GLN A 161 18.69 4.14 -11.40
N HIS A 162 17.99 4.73 -10.45
CA HIS A 162 18.01 4.30 -9.06
C HIS A 162 16.58 4.12 -8.56
N PHE A 163 16.29 2.91 -8.12
CA PHE A 163 15.02 2.52 -7.54
C PHE A 163 15.20 2.25 -6.05
N TYR A 164 14.47 2.96 -5.25
CA TYR A 164 14.46 2.78 -3.80
C TYR A 164 13.03 2.56 -3.34
N SER A 165 12.81 1.52 -2.54
CA SER A 165 11.54 1.21 -1.89
C SER A 165 11.79 0.86 -0.43
N SER A 166 10.99 1.42 0.47
CA SER A 166 10.96 0.98 1.87
C SER A 166 9.52 0.88 2.35
N ASP A 167 9.23 -0.25 2.96
CA ASP A 167 7.95 -0.57 3.55
C ASP A 167 8.14 -0.77 5.05
N HIS A 168 7.36 -0.05 5.84
CA HIS A 168 7.37 -0.11 7.28
C HIS A 168 5.96 -0.35 7.78
N SER A 169 5.75 -1.41 8.54
CA SER A 169 4.45 -1.75 9.13
C SER A 169 4.60 -2.03 10.61
N VAL A 170 3.71 -1.46 11.40
CA VAL A 170 3.62 -1.66 12.85
C VAL A 170 2.18 -2.02 13.18
N SER A 171 1.99 -3.09 13.96
CA SER A 171 0.68 -3.54 14.42
C SER A 171 0.58 -3.44 15.94
N TYR A 172 -0.57 -3.00 16.42
CA TYR A 172 -0.86 -2.81 17.84
C TYR A 172 -2.14 -3.56 18.23
N PHE A 173 -2.16 -4.03 19.46
CA PHE A 173 -3.29 -4.80 20.00
C PHE A 173 -3.51 -4.36 21.43
N ASN A 174 -4.32 -3.44 21.71
CA ASN A 174 -5.01 -3.21 22.98
C ASN A 174 -5.67 -1.85 23.01
N GLU A 175 -6.41 -1.58 24.08
CA GLU A 175 -7.08 -0.31 24.32
C GLU A 175 -6.11 0.82 24.68
N THR A 176 -4.91 0.50 25.20
CA THR A 176 -3.90 1.45 25.67
C THR A 176 -2.88 1.84 24.64
N HIS A 177 -3.03 1.36 23.38
CA HIS A 177 -2.09 1.60 22.29
C HIS A 177 -0.68 1.02 22.50
N GLU A 178 -0.54 0.05 23.39
CA GLU A 178 0.72 -0.64 23.61
C GLU A 178 0.96 -1.70 22.55
N GLN A 179 2.19 -1.81 22.12
CA GLN A 179 2.61 -2.86 21.21
C GLN A 179 2.66 -4.19 21.97
N LYS A 180 1.87 -5.17 21.54
CA LYS A 180 1.88 -6.49 22.18
C LYS A 180 2.95 -7.36 21.53
N GLY A 181 4.03 -7.66 22.28
CA GLY A 181 5.15 -8.49 21.84
C GLY A 181 6.16 -7.71 20.99
N GLU A 182 7.42 -7.84 21.35
CA GLU A 182 8.47 -6.95 20.85
C GLU A 182 8.77 -7.08 19.37
N ASP A 183 8.65 -8.21 18.70
CA ASP A 183 9.27 -8.37 17.39
C ASP A 183 8.40 -8.91 16.25
N SER A 184 7.37 -9.66 16.53
CA SER A 184 6.67 -10.37 15.45
C SER A 184 5.77 -9.49 14.59
N ARG A 185 5.58 -8.23 14.99
CA ARG A 185 4.59 -7.31 14.38
C ARG A 185 5.18 -6.00 13.86
N TYR A 186 6.49 -5.85 13.97
CA TYR A 186 7.24 -4.83 13.30
C TYR A 186 7.87 -5.43 12.05
N ARG A 187 7.50 -4.90 10.89
CA ARG A 187 8.08 -5.31 9.60
C ARG A 187 8.71 -4.11 8.94
N PHE A 188 9.98 -4.25 8.63
CA PHE A 188 10.72 -3.30 7.82
C PHE A 188 11.33 -4.02 6.63
N ASN A 189 11.01 -3.55 5.43
CA ASN A 189 11.60 -4.04 4.20
C ASN A 189 12.20 -2.86 3.44
N ARG A 190 13.43 -3.00 2.99
CA ARG A 190 14.13 -2.03 2.17
C ARG A 190 14.69 -2.72 0.94
N GLN A 191 14.41 -2.14 -0.21
CA GLN A 191 14.95 -2.59 -1.49
C GLN A 191 15.59 -1.42 -2.22
N GLU A 192 16.76 -1.65 -2.80
CA GLU A 192 17.53 -0.65 -3.51
C GLU A 192 18.18 -1.29 -4.73
N ASN A 193 17.93 -0.73 -5.91
CA ASN A 193 18.44 -1.24 -7.16
C ASN A 193 18.99 -0.11 -8.01
N TYR A 194 20.13 -0.39 -8.67
CA TYR A 194 20.77 0.52 -9.61
C TYR A 194 20.83 -0.13 -10.98
N VAL A 195 20.50 0.64 -12.01
CA VAL A 195 20.66 0.23 -13.40
C VAL A 195 21.56 1.23 -14.10
N LEU A 196 22.61 0.72 -14.72
CA LEU A 196 23.57 1.49 -15.49
C LEU A 196 23.56 0.99 -16.93
N SER A 197 23.47 1.89 -17.88
CA SER A 197 23.47 1.56 -19.30
C SER A 197 24.36 2.52 -20.07
N PHE A 198 25.14 1.96 -20.99
CA PHE A 198 25.89 2.71 -21.99
C PHE A 198 25.37 2.32 -23.37
N TYR A 199 25.20 3.29 -24.23
CA TYR A 199 24.71 3.05 -25.58
C TYR A 199 25.43 3.96 -26.59
N GLY A 200 25.50 3.47 -27.81
CA GLY A 200 26.10 4.19 -28.92
C GLY A 200 25.51 3.78 -30.27
N ARG A 201 25.54 4.68 -31.22
CA ARG A 201 25.12 4.45 -32.58
C ARG A 201 26.06 5.16 -33.55
#